data_8824efb741fcb96f944553356e403ea7
#
_entry.id   8824efb741fcb96f944553356e403ea7
#
_cell.length_a   1.000
_cell.length_b   1.000
_cell.length_c   1.000
_cell.angle_alpha   90.00
_cell.angle_beta   90.00
_cell.angle_gamma   90.00
#
_symmetry.space_group_name_H-M   'P 1'
#
loop_
_entity.id
_entity.type
_entity.pdbx_description
1 polymer ?
#
loop_
_entity_poly.entity_id
_entity_poly.type
_entity_poly.pdbx_seq_one_letter_code
_entity_poly.pdbx_strand_id
1 'polypeptide(L)'
;MSGSAVLKNLQEALKKDDGVASLGLAFNLASATLSKTEASAIFDRVEDAIVQADEINGSILQFEGGLSASSAVVTGAYNLAKTVGKAPPMSKLVAVKLANYFLSRKSVQTVKGAWSLLSALTTMATNQYHIPVAITLASPPAVSDASPSVKVQVTNVMGGDLGPMTVQIDSAMRQDDGAVIMSKSKMKALEASLYEVDLMAVKPGKGFYELTLTAQPSKANDRLAGNEAAMLLVKVLGSIDVGKVDIGVADADQSTAPKLTSVAHPNKLEKPLTADHHHKVILRFAVKDRASGAKVKVHQAFVKLALGDDAEIIYVAEPDSSNNYKFDLDVSSKAKEFGGKSGKYSLSLIVGDAVVSNPLNWHIADIDLQFPGT
;
A
#
# COMPACT_ATOMS: atom_id res chain seq x y z
N MET A 1 -13.54 11.86 48.99
CA MET A 1 -12.91 10.58 49.36
C MET A 1 -11.41 10.84 49.48
N SER A 2 -10.75 10.38 50.51
CA SER A 2 -9.30 10.57 50.62
C SER A 2 -8.54 9.73 49.60
N GLY A 3 -7.32 10.14 49.17
CA GLY A 3 -6.51 9.39 48.22
C GLY A 3 -6.24 7.95 48.68
N SER A 4 -5.98 7.75 49.98
CA SER A 4 -5.78 6.43 50.56
C SER A 4 -6.99 5.51 50.42
N ALA A 5 -8.20 6.02 50.56
CA ALA A 5 -9.43 5.24 50.34
C ALA A 5 -9.61 4.87 48.86
N VAL A 6 -9.28 5.79 47.94
CA VAL A 6 -9.29 5.52 46.50
C VAL A 6 -8.28 4.44 46.12
N LEU A 7 -7.04 4.55 46.64
CA LEU A 7 -5.98 3.55 46.42
C LEU A 7 -6.40 2.18 46.88
N LYS A 8 -6.95 2.06 48.11
CA LYS A 8 -7.43 0.78 48.64
C LYS A 8 -8.50 0.16 47.74
N ASN A 9 -9.49 0.94 47.35
CA ASN A 9 -10.59 0.47 46.48
C ASN A 9 -10.07 0.03 45.11
N LEU A 10 -9.10 0.75 44.53
CA LEU A 10 -8.46 0.35 43.26
C LEU A 10 -7.71 -0.95 43.38
N GLN A 11 -6.92 -1.11 44.44
CA GLN A 11 -6.17 -2.34 44.69
C GLN A 11 -7.09 -3.56 44.93
N GLU A 12 -8.21 -3.36 45.63
CA GLU A 12 -9.22 -4.42 45.83
C GLU A 12 -9.95 -4.76 44.52
N ALA A 13 -10.28 -3.78 43.68
CA ALA A 13 -10.87 -4.01 42.38
C ALA A 13 -9.95 -4.77 41.43
N LEU A 14 -8.66 -4.37 41.36
CA LEU A 14 -7.66 -5.01 40.52
C LEU A 14 -7.25 -6.44 40.99
N LYS A 15 -7.53 -6.80 42.27
CA LYS A 15 -7.42 -8.20 42.70
C LYS A 15 -8.54 -9.09 42.17
N LYS A 16 -9.70 -8.48 41.83
CA LYS A 16 -10.87 -9.21 41.30
C LYS A 16 -10.89 -9.25 39.79
N ASP A 17 -10.40 -8.21 39.18
CA ASP A 17 -10.34 -8.06 37.71
C ASP A 17 -9.08 -7.27 37.32
N ASP A 18 -8.10 -7.95 36.79
CA ASP A 18 -6.82 -7.41 36.29
C ASP A 18 -6.73 -7.44 34.76
N GLY A 19 -7.86 -7.57 34.09
CA GLY A 19 -7.95 -7.48 32.64
C GLY A 19 -7.56 -6.10 32.11
N VAL A 20 -7.15 -6.06 30.87
CA VAL A 20 -6.60 -4.87 30.19
C VAL A 20 -7.49 -3.63 30.35
N ALA A 21 -8.79 -3.78 30.17
CA ALA A 21 -9.74 -2.66 30.28
C ALA A 21 -9.77 -2.09 31.70
N SER A 22 -9.80 -2.95 32.72
CA SER A 22 -9.82 -2.56 34.14
C SER A 22 -8.51 -1.92 34.55
N LEU A 23 -7.36 -2.44 34.10
CA LEU A 23 -6.06 -1.82 34.31
C LEU A 23 -5.99 -0.43 33.70
N GLY A 24 -6.40 -0.27 32.43
CA GLY A 24 -6.40 1.02 31.75
C GLY A 24 -7.26 2.09 32.45
N LEU A 25 -8.45 1.72 32.93
CA LEU A 25 -9.31 2.61 33.71
C LEU A 25 -8.69 2.97 35.06
N ALA A 26 -8.09 1.99 35.74
CA ALA A 26 -7.42 2.20 37.02
C ALA A 26 -6.23 3.15 36.89
N PHE A 27 -5.43 3.06 35.83
CA PHE A 27 -4.31 3.97 35.57
C PHE A 27 -4.78 5.40 35.39
N ASN A 28 -5.84 5.62 34.58
CA ASN A 28 -6.41 6.95 34.37
C ASN A 28 -6.98 7.53 35.68
N LEU A 29 -7.71 6.74 36.45
CA LEU A 29 -8.26 7.18 37.73
C LEU A 29 -7.15 7.48 38.75
N ALA A 30 -6.15 6.62 38.86
CA ALA A 30 -5.01 6.83 39.74
C ALA A 30 -4.23 8.10 39.40
N SER A 31 -3.99 8.35 38.09
CA SER A 31 -3.30 9.56 37.63
C SER A 31 -4.05 10.85 37.96
N ALA A 32 -5.39 10.80 37.98
CA ALA A 32 -6.24 11.95 38.22
C ALA A 32 -6.51 12.25 39.70
N THR A 33 -6.39 11.24 40.58
CA THR A 33 -6.91 11.35 41.95
C THR A 33 -5.89 11.05 43.06
N LEU A 34 -4.79 10.37 42.73
CA LEU A 34 -3.80 9.97 43.72
C LEU A 34 -2.60 10.92 43.75
N SER A 35 -1.98 11.05 44.95
CA SER A 35 -0.68 11.69 45.10
C SER A 35 0.42 10.85 44.43
N LYS A 36 1.59 11.44 44.17
CA LYS A 36 2.73 10.76 43.58
C LYS A 36 3.08 9.44 44.31
N THR A 37 3.08 9.47 45.65
CA THR A 37 3.42 8.31 46.49
C THR A 37 2.36 7.21 46.35
N GLU A 38 1.09 7.56 46.41
CA GLU A 38 -0.02 6.60 46.25
C GLU A 38 -0.10 6.03 44.84
N ALA A 39 0.09 6.87 43.82
CA ALA A 39 0.09 6.46 42.44
C ALA A 39 1.21 5.46 42.10
N SER A 40 2.36 5.56 42.78
CA SER A 40 3.46 4.61 42.59
C SER A 40 3.06 3.16 42.89
N ALA A 41 2.11 2.92 43.79
CA ALA A 41 1.62 1.58 44.12
C ALA A 41 0.78 0.94 42.98
N ILE A 42 0.24 1.77 42.07
CA ILE A 42 -0.50 1.30 40.89
C ILE A 42 0.42 1.25 39.67
N PHE A 43 1.48 2.07 39.64
CA PHE A 43 2.39 2.21 38.51
C PHE A 43 3.07 0.88 38.11
N ASP A 44 3.41 0.05 39.06
CA ASP A 44 4.05 -1.25 38.81
C ASP A 44 3.14 -2.21 38.01
N ARG A 45 1.80 -1.97 38.02
CA ARG A 45 0.84 -2.73 37.23
C ARG A 45 0.82 -2.35 35.73
N VAL A 46 1.52 -1.28 35.33
CA VAL A 46 1.61 -0.89 33.91
C VAL A 46 2.32 -1.99 33.10
N GLU A 47 3.36 -2.61 33.66
CA GLU A 47 4.03 -3.71 32.98
C GLU A 47 3.08 -4.90 32.77
N ASP A 48 2.24 -5.21 33.76
CA ASP A 48 1.24 -6.29 33.69
C ASP A 48 0.23 -6.05 32.55
N ALA A 49 -0.10 -4.78 32.26
CA ALA A 49 -0.94 -4.44 31.13
C ALA A 49 -0.19 -4.60 29.80
N ILE A 50 1.04 -4.12 29.72
CA ILE A 50 1.82 -4.13 28.46
C ILE A 50 2.11 -5.56 27.99
N VAL A 51 2.37 -6.50 28.88
CA VAL A 51 2.62 -7.90 28.51
C VAL A 51 1.39 -8.63 27.99
N GLN A 52 0.18 -8.08 28.19
CA GLN A 52 -1.07 -8.62 27.65
C GLN A 52 -1.36 -8.14 26.22
N ALA A 53 -0.46 -7.34 25.61
CA ALA A 53 -0.67 -6.87 24.24
C ALA A 53 -0.39 -7.96 23.21
N ASP A 54 -1.29 -8.10 22.25
CA ASP A 54 -1.14 -8.98 21.09
C ASP A 54 -0.35 -8.31 19.98
N GLU A 55 0.67 -9.00 19.48
CA GLU A 55 1.45 -8.51 18.34
C GLU A 55 0.93 -9.05 17.01
N ILE A 56 0.68 -8.15 16.05
CA ILE A 56 0.21 -8.48 14.71
C ILE A 56 1.31 -8.14 13.70
N ASN A 57 1.73 -9.15 12.94
CA ASN A 57 2.71 -9.00 11.84
C ASN A 57 4.02 -8.30 12.26
N GLY A 58 4.42 -8.41 13.51
CA GLY A 58 5.65 -7.79 14.01
C GLY A 58 5.64 -6.25 14.09
N SER A 59 4.57 -5.59 13.64
CA SER A 59 4.53 -4.13 13.49
C SER A 59 3.43 -3.41 14.26
N ILE A 60 2.43 -4.13 14.75
CA ILE A 60 1.27 -3.59 15.47
C ILE A 60 1.13 -4.28 16.80
N LEU A 61 0.87 -3.52 17.87
CA LEU A 61 0.44 -4.02 19.16
C LEU A 61 -0.97 -3.52 19.46
N GLN A 62 -1.84 -4.42 19.87
CA GLN A 62 -3.20 -4.11 20.31
C GLN A 62 -3.52 -4.84 21.61
N PHE A 63 -4.57 -4.39 22.29
CA PHE A 63 -5.09 -5.06 23.46
C PHE A 63 -6.46 -5.67 23.18
N GLU A 64 -6.80 -6.75 23.89
CA GLU A 64 -8.16 -7.28 23.95
C GLU A 64 -9.14 -6.17 24.36
N GLY A 65 -10.34 -6.16 23.80
CA GLY A 65 -11.31 -5.06 23.97
C GLY A 65 -11.15 -3.91 22.98
N GLY A 66 -10.17 -4.01 22.06
CA GLY A 66 -10.04 -3.15 20.89
C GLY A 66 -9.66 -1.71 21.22
N LEU A 67 -10.18 -0.77 20.42
CA LEU A 67 -9.75 0.65 20.45
C LEU A 67 -9.96 1.34 21.81
N SER A 68 -11.08 1.08 22.47
CA SER A 68 -11.38 1.72 23.77
C SER A 68 -10.46 1.23 24.89
N ALA A 69 -10.22 -0.08 24.98
CA ALA A 69 -9.30 -0.66 25.98
C ALA A 69 -7.86 -0.23 25.70
N SER A 70 -7.41 -0.32 24.45
CA SER A 70 -6.07 0.10 24.05
C SER A 70 -5.82 1.59 24.36
N SER A 71 -6.80 2.46 24.08
CA SER A 71 -6.71 3.88 24.42
C SER A 71 -6.64 4.10 25.92
N ALA A 72 -7.45 3.41 26.70
CA ALA A 72 -7.45 3.54 28.17
C ALA A 72 -6.09 3.12 28.77
N VAL A 73 -5.50 2.05 28.28
CA VAL A 73 -4.16 1.60 28.76
C VAL A 73 -3.10 2.62 28.39
N VAL A 74 -3.03 3.07 27.14
CA VAL A 74 -1.99 3.98 26.68
C VAL A 74 -2.10 5.35 27.35
N THR A 75 -3.30 5.93 27.37
CA THR A 75 -3.51 7.24 28.06
C THR A 75 -3.22 7.11 29.55
N GLY A 76 -3.71 6.07 30.18
CA GLY A 76 -3.51 5.81 31.60
C GLY A 76 -2.04 5.60 31.96
N ALA A 77 -1.31 4.79 31.19
CA ALA A 77 0.11 4.52 31.43
C ALA A 77 0.97 5.79 31.36
N TYR A 78 0.79 6.64 30.34
CA TYR A 78 1.54 7.90 30.22
C TYR A 78 1.12 8.95 31.24
N ASN A 79 -0.18 9.08 31.55
CA ASN A 79 -0.65 9.99 32.58
C ASN A 79 -0.16 9.59 33.96
N LEU A 80 -0.20 8.29 34.27
CA LEU A 80 0.30 7.77 35.54
C LEU A 80 1.83 7.95 35.66
N ALA A 81 2.57 7.69 34.57
CA ALA A 81 4.00 7.94 34.46
C ALA A 81 4.35 9.41 34.76
N LYS A 82 3.56 10.34 34.21
CA LYS A 82 3.69 11.78 34.49
C LYS A 82 3.47 12.10 35.97
N THR A 83 2.44 11.54 36.60
CA THR A 83 2.12 11.75 38.02
C THR A 83 3.23 11.21 38.93
N VAL A 84 3.73 10.02 38.63
CA VAL A 84 4.82 9.38 39.36
C VAL A 84 6.18 10.04 39.08
N GLY A 85 6.34 10.65 37.92
CA GLY A 85 7.60 11.26 37.46
C GLY A 85 8.63 10.22 37.03
N LYS A 86 8.17 9.08 36.48
CA LYS A 86 9.01 7.95 36.01
C LYS A 86 8.51 7.48 34.66
N ALA A 87 9.42 7.13 33.75
CA ALA A 87 9.05 6.59 32.43
C ALA A 87 8.23 5.31 32.57
N PRO A 88 7.19 5.13 31.74
CA PRO A 88 6.43 3.88 31.75
C PRO A 88 7.33 2.70 31.34
N PRO A 89 7.09 1.49 31.88
CA PRO A 89 7.90 0.30 31.62
C PRO A 89 7.57 -0.26 30.22
N MET A 90 7.84 0.51 29.19
CA MET A 90 7.70 0.11 27.79
C MET A 90 8.86 0.67 26.98
N SER A 91 9.29 -0.07 25.96
CA SER A 91 10.34 0.38 25.05
C SER A 91 9.78 1.35 23.99
N LYS A 92 10.67 2.09 23.33
CA LYS A 92 10.32 2.91 22.16
C LYS A 92 9.65 2.10 21.06
N LEU A 93 10.09 0.85 20.84
CA LEU A 93 9.49 -0.05 19.86
C LEU A 93 8.04 -0.41 20.21
N VAL A 94 7.75 -0.65 21.47
CA VAL A 94 6.36 -0.88 21.94
C VAL A 94 5.51 0.35 21.67
N ALA A 95 6.01 1.54 21.98
CA ALA A 95 5.29 2.77 21.69
C ALA A 95 4.99 2.96 20.19
N VAL A 96 5.95 2.63 19.31
CA VAL A 96 5.75 2.68 17.84
C VAL A 96 4.70 1.68 17.40
N LYS A 97 4.73 0.44 17.86
CA LYS A 97 3.75 -0.59 17.50
C LYS A 97 2.33 -0.24 17.97
N LEU A 98 2.19 0.36 19.16
CA LEU A 98 0.92 0.89 19.66
C LEU A 98 0.42 2.08 18.78
N ALA A 99 1.33 2.99 18.40
CA ALA A 99 0.99 4.08 17.48
C ALA A 99 0.51 3.56 16.12
N ASN A 100 1.16 2.53 15.58
CA ASN A 100 0.72 1.88 14.33
C ASN A 100 -0.69 1.31 14.46
N TYR A 101 -1.04 0.72 15.60
CA TYR A 101 -2.40 0.27 15.87
C TYR A 101 -3.41 1.43 15.77
N PHE A 102 -3.19 2.52 16.50
CA PHE A 102 -4.10 3.66 16.49
C PHE A 102 -4.21 4.28 15.10
N LEU A 103 -3.11 4.46 14.37
CA LEU A 103 -3.11 4.99 13.02
C LEU A 103 -3.85 4.08 12.03
N SER A 104 -3.87 2.77 12.24
CA SER A 104 -4.66 1.83 11.45
C SER A 104 -6.19 1.99 11.66
N ARG A 105 -6.61 2.65 12.75
CA ARG A 105 -8.02 2.88 13.12
C ARG A 105 -8.54 4.27 12.76
N LYS A 106 -7.80 5.05 11.98
CA LYS A 106 -8.16 6.44 11.63
C LYS A 106 -9.47 6.61 10.87
N SER A 107 -10.05 5.53 10.33
CA SER A 107 -11.35 5.53 9.65
C SER A 107 -12.54 5.20 10.57
N VAL A 108 -12.35 5.20 11.90
CA VAL A 108 -13.43 4.96 12.87
C VAL A 108 -14.57 5.97 12.70
N GLN A 109 -15.82 5.48 12.72
CA GLN A 109 -17.01 6.30 12.43
C GLN A 109 -17.92 6.56 13.66
N THR A 110 -17.57 6.02 14.82
CA THR A 110 -18.32 6.23 16.05
C THR A 110 -17.71 7.33 16.90
N VAL A 111 -18.54 8.14 17.55
CA VAL A 111 -18.09 9.23 18.45
C VAL A 111 -17.17 8.70 19.55
N LYS A 112 -17.56 7.58 20.19
CA LYS A 112 -16.76 6.92 21.22
C LYS A 112 -15.42 6.45 20.69
N GLY A 113 -15.41 5.86 19.50
CA GLY A 113 -14.17 5.39 18.84
C GLY A 113 -13.26 6.56 18.46
N ALA A 114 -13.82 7.63 17.89
CA ALA A 114 -13.06 8.84 17.56
C ALA A 114 -12.45 9.49 18.80
N TRP A 115 -13.20 9.59 19.90
CA TRP A 115 -12.68 10.07 21.17
C TRP A 115 -11.53 9.21 21.70
N SER A 116 -11.69 7.89 21.71
CA SER A 116 -10.64 6.97 22.15
C SER A 116 -9.38 7.12 21.31
N LEU A 117 -9.53 7.18 19.97
CA LEU A 117 -8.42 7.36 19.03
C LEU A 117 -7.67 8.67 19.28
N LEU A 118 -8.40 9.80 19.32
CA LEU A 118 -7.81 11.12 19.52
C LEU A 118 -7.14 11.25 20.89
N SER A 119 -7.73 10.69 21.94
CA SER A 119 -7.15 10.70 23.28
C SER A 119 -5.80 9.97 23.31
N ALA A 120 -5.73 8.79 22.70
CA ALA A 120 -4.49 8.02 22.61
C ALA A 120 -3.42 8.75 21.76
N LEU A 121 -3.77 9.20 20.55
CA LEU A 121 -2.83 9.87 19.65
C LEU A 121 -2.33 11.21 20.25
N THR A 122 -3.21 11.99 20.87
CA THR A 122 -2.80 13.23 21.57
C THR A 122 -1.82 12.92 22.69
N THR A 123 -2.10 11.90 23.53
CA THR A 123 -1.20 11.50 24.58
C THR A 123 0.15 11.05 24.04
N MET A 124 0.18 10.27 22.96
CA MET A 124 1.41 9.82 22.30
C MET A 124 2.20 10.98 21.68
N ALA A 125 1.52 12.01 21.17
CA ALA A 125 2.16 13.18 20.57
C ALA A 125 2.73 14.17 21.60
N THR A 126 2.21 14.17 22.84
CA THR A 126 2.51 15.22 23.83
C THR A 126 3.17 14.73 25.12
N ASN A 127 3.33 13.40 25.32
CA ASN A 127 3.94 12.87 26.54
C ASN A 127 5.43 13.22 26.64
N GLN A 128 6.00 13.03 27.83
CA GLN A 128 7.38 13.41 28.15
C GLN A 128 8.41 12.31 27.87
N TYR A 129 7.98 11.11 27.44
CA TYR A 129 8.84 9.92 27.40
C TYR A 129 9.05 9.35 26.01
N HIS A 130 7.96 9.08 25.26
CA HIS A 130 8.03 8.49 23.93
C HIS A 130 7.14 9.25 22.95
N ILE A 131 7.74 9.83 21.94
CA ILE A 131 7.03 10.51 20.87
C ILE A 131 7.24 9.71 19.59
N PRO A 132 6.27 8.91 19.16
CA PRO A 132 6.35 8.21 17.89
C PRO A 132 6.42 9.19 16.72
N VAL A 133 7.39 8.97 15.84
CA VAL A 133 7.61 9.76 14.64
C VAL A 133 6.88 9.12 13.48
N ALA A 134 6.03 9.88 12.80
CA ALA A 134 5.37 9.49 11.58
C ALA A 134 6.17 9.98 10.37
N ILE A 135 6.70 9.05 9.59
CA ILE A 135 7.37 9.32 8.32
C ILE A 135 6.43 8.82 7.22
N THR A 136 5.86 9.75 6.44
CA THR A 136 4.82 9.44 5.47
C THR A 136 5.10 10.04 4.10
N LEU A 137 4.61 9.39 3.04
CA LEU A 137 4.68 9.97 1.70
C LEU A 137 3.77 11.20 1.61
N ALA A 138 4.32 12.32 1.18
CA ALA A 138 3.61 13.57 0.87
C ALA A 138 3.40 13.75 -0.65
N SER A 139 3.96 12.87 -1.47
CA SER A 139 3.73 12.74 -2.91
C SER A 139 3.04 11.41 -3.21
N PRO A 140 2.46 11.23 -4.42
CA PRO A 140 2.02 9.91 -4.85
C PRO A 140 3.13 8.86 -4.73
N PRO A 141 2.81 7.59 -4.42
CA PRO A 141 3.81 6.53 -4.27
C PRO A 141 4.36 6.04 -5.62
N ALA A 142 4.35 6.88 -6.63
CA ALA A 142 4.78 6.57 -7.99
C ALA A 142 5.61 7.72 -8.54
N VAL A 143 6.79 7.42 -9.05
CA VAL A 143 7.68 8.36 -9.73
C VAL A 143 7.88 7.98 -11.18
N SER A 144 8.13 8.98 -12.01
CA SER A 144 8.39 8.85 -13.44
C SER A 144 9.23 10.05 -13.90
N ASP A 145 9.64 10.06 -15.16
CA ASP A 145 10.35 11.22 -15.74
C ASP A 145 9.53 12.53 -15.63
N ALA A 146 8.19 12.44 -15.69
CA ALA A 146 7.31 13.58 -15.54
C ALA A 146 7.11 14.02 -14.06
N SER A 147 7.34 13.14 -13.11
CA SER A 147 7.22 13.37 -11.68
C SER A 147 8.34 12.64 -10.94
N PRO A 148 9.57 13.19 -10.94
CA PRO A 148 10.79 12.46 -10.57
C PRO A 148 10.99 12.35 -9.05
N SER A 149 10.31 13.19 -8.28
CA SER A 149 10.61 13.38 -6.85
C SER A 149 9.71 12.59 -5.93
N VAL A 150 10.30 12.02 -4.89
CA VAL A 150 9.62 11.51 -3.71
C VAL A 150 9.64 12.59 -2.63
N LYS A 151 8.46 12.93 -2.11
CA LYS A 151 8.31 13.85 -0.98
C LYS A 151 7.86 13.09 0.25
N VAL A 152 8.51 13.40 1.37
CA VAL A 152 8.27 12.76 2.66
C VAL A 152 7.98 13.80 3.70
N GLN A 153 6.96 13.58 4.50
CA GLN A 153 6.64 14.40 5.66
C GLN A 153 7.05 13.68 6.94
N VAL A 154 7.70 14.39 7.85
CA VAL A 154 8.18 13.88 9.14
C VAL A 154 7.53 14.67 10.26
N THR A 155 6.61 14.05 10.99
CA THR A 155 5.81 14.70 12.04
C THR A 155 5.62 13.76 13.24
N ASN A 156 5.01 14.24 14.31
CA ASN A 156 4.42 13.36 15.31
C ASN A 156 3.13 12.70 14.76
N VAL A 157 2.54 11.79 15.50
CA VAL A 157 1.32 11.04 15.09
C VAL A 157 0.06 11.91 14.92
N MET A 158 0.10 13.16 15.37
CA MET A 158 -0.98 14.16 15.18
C MET A 158 -0.66 15.16 14.06
N GLY A 159 0.42 14.96 13.31
CA GLY A 159 0.84 15.90 12.26
C GLY A 159 1.62 17.12 12.76
N GLY A 160 1.95 17.17 14.05
CA GLY A 160 2.70 18.28 14.64
C GLY A 160 4.19 18.23 14.26
N ASP A 161 4.77 19.41 14.06
CA ASP A 161 6.19 19.59 13.76
C ASP A 161 7.07 19.10 14.94
N LEU A 162 8.15 18.43 14.62
CA LEU A 162 9.13 17.92 15.58
C LEU A 162 10.42 18.78 15.62
N GLY A 163 10.42 19.90 14.92
CA GLY A 163 11.57 20.78 14.76
C GLY A 163 12.52 20.35 13.61
N PRO A 164 13.64 21.08 13.45
CA PRO A 164 14.56 20.83 12.35
C PRO A 164 15.18 19.42 12.41
N MET A 165 15.14 18.70 11.29
CA MET A 165 15.73 17.37 11.15
C MET A 165 16.60 17.27 9.90
N THR A 166 17.54 16.35 9.92
CA THR A 166 18.22 15.84 8.73
C THR A 166 17.57 14.50 8.37
N VAL A 167 16.93 14.44 7.21
CA VAL A 167 16.31 13.20 6.70
C VAL A 167 17.23 12.60 5.64
N GLN A 168 17.49 11.31 5.77
CA GLN A 168 18.39 10.57 4.90
C GLN A 168 17.68 9.30 4.41
N ILE A 169 17.85 9.00 3.11
CA ILE A 169 17.60 7.66 2.60
C ILE A 169 18.81 6.81 2.91
N ASP A 170 18.67 5.84 3.78
CA ASP A 170 19.72 4.89 4.13
C ASP A 170 19.94 3.91 2.97
N SER A 171 18.85 3.44 2.37
CA SER A 171 18.87 2.64 1.15
C SER A 171 17.58 2.79 0.34
N ALA A 172 17.70 2.75 -0.99
CA ALA A 172 16.58 2.54 -1.91
C ALA A 172 16.86 1.25 -2.68
N MET A 173 16.08 0.21 -2.39
CA MET A 173 16.30 -1.14 -2.90
C MET A 173 15.14 -1.59 -3.78
N ARG A 174 15.45 -2.09 -4.98
CA ARG A 174 14.43 -2.70 -5.85
C ARG A 174 14.04 -4.07 -5.30
N GLN A 175 12.74 -4.32 -5.22
CA GLN A 175 12.23 -5.55 -4.60
C GLN A 175 12.47 -6.82 -5.44
N ASP A 176 12.55 -6.69 -6.78
CA ASP A 176 12.64 -7.84 -7.68
C ASP A 176 13.99 -8.56 -7.58
N ASP A 177 15.09 -7.81 -7.47
CA ASP A 177 16.45 -8.32 -7.53
C ASP A 177 17.35 -7.86 -6.39
N GLY A 178 16.81 -7.07 -5.46
CA GLY A 178 17.56 -6.53 -4.33
C GLY A 178 18.59 -5.44 -4.70
N ALA A 179 18.56 -4.91 -5.93
CA ALA A 179 19.49 -3.90 -6.36
C ALA A 179 19.30 -2.59 -5.58
N VAL A 180 20.36 -2.13 -4.93
CA VAL A 180 20.38 -0.84 -4.22
C VAL A 180 20.77 0.26 -5.20
N ILE A 181 19.86 1.19 -5.47
CA ILE A 181 20.05 2.28 -6.43
C ILE A 181 20.51 3.58 -5.76
N MET A 182 20.29 3.71 -4.45
CA MET A 182 20.65 4.89 -3.68
C MET A 182 21.00 4.48 -2.25
N SER A 183 22.03 5.06 -1.68
CA SER A 183 22.48 4.77 -0.31
C SER A 183 23.00 6.04 0.35
N LYS A 184 22.69 6.22 1.64
CA LYS A 184 23.11 7.33 2.50
C LYS A 184 22.91 8.71 1.87
N SER A 185 21.78 8.89 1.16
CA SER A 185 21.48 10.11 0.42
C SER A 185 20.63 11.05 1.26
N LYS A 186 21.11 12.27 1.51
CA LYS A 186 20.34 13.28 2.23
C LYS A 186 19.19 13.79 1.37
N MET A 187 18.04 13.96 1.98
CA MET A 187 16.90 14.62 1.37
C MET A 187 16.99 16.14 1.55
N LYS A 188 16.51 16.88 0.57
CA LYS A 188 16.44 18.34 0.62
C LYS A 188 15.24 18.77 1.45
N ALA A 189 15.44 19.58 2.47
CA ALA A 189 14.34 20.23 3.18
C ALA A 189 13.69 21.29 2.27
N LEU A 190 12.38 21.24 2.11
CA LEU A 190 11.58 22.22 1.37
C LEU A 190 10.98 23.27 2.30
N GLU A 191 10.27 22.82 3.30
CA GLU A 191 9.63 23.61 4.34
C GLU A 191 9.58 22.78 5.64
N ALA A 192 8.97 23.32 6.67
CA ALA A 192 8.87 22.62 7.95
C ALA A 192 8.26 21.22 7.76
N SER A 193 8.97 20.21 8.26
CA SER A 193 8.56 18.80 8.22
C SER A 193 8.46 18.15 6.82
N LEU A 194 8.77 18.86 5.71
CA LEU A 194 8.68 18.36 4.34
C LEU A 194 10.06 18.24 3.69
N TYR A 195 10.35 17.05 3.15
CA TYR A 195 11.63 16.70 2.55
C TYR A 195 11.44 16.08 1.16
N GLU A 196 12.39 16.28 0.27
CA GLU A 196 12.32 15.83 -1.12
C GLU A 196 13.63 15.18 -1.56
N VAL A 197 13.50 14.18 -2.42
CA VAL A 197 14.61 13.59 -3.15
C VAL A 197 14.19 13.30 -4.59
N ASP A 198 15.03 13.62 -5.55
CA ASP A 198 14.86 13.22 -6.95
C ASP A 198 15.34 11.77 -7.11
N LEU A 199 14.41 10.82 -7.13
CA LEU A 199 14.72 9.41 -7.29
C LEU A 199 15.12 9.08 -8.74
N MET A 200 14.60 9.84 -9.71
CA MET A 200 14.89 9.61 -11.13
C MET A 200 16.29 10.08 -11.55
N ALA A 201 16.97 10.91 -10.73
CA ALA A 201 18.34 11.35 -10.99
C ALA A 201 19.34 10.19 -11.14
N VAL A 202 19.08 9.04 -10.49
CA VAL A 202 19.91 7.84 -10.60
C VAL A 202 19.46 6.90 -11.72
N LYS A 203 18.47 7.29 -12.53
CA LYS A 203 17.91 6.53 -13.66
C LYS A 203 17.52 5.09 -13.28
N PRO A 204 16.67 4.91 -12.28
CA PRO A 204 16.28 3.60 -11.81
C PRO A 204 15.47 2.86 -12.88
N GLY A 205 15.59 1.53 -12.94
CA GLY A 205 14.67 0.71 -13.72
C GLY A 205 13.25 0.77 -13.17
N LYS A 206 12.24 0.50 -13.99
CA LYS A 206 10.87 0.36 -13.51
C LYS A 206 10.77 -0.78 -12.49
N GLY A 207 9.87 -0.64 -11.52
CA GLY A 207 9.70 -1.64 -10.47
C GLY A 207 9.23 -1.04 -9.15
N PHE A 208 9.09 -1.91 -8.15
CA PHE A 208 8.82 -1.52 -6.78
C PHE A 208 10.12 -1.34 -6.00
N TYR A 209 10.16 -0.29 -5.22
CA TYR A 209 11.33 0.07 -4.40
C TYR A 209 10.93 0.23 -2.95
N GLU A 210 11.73 -0.33 -2.06
CA GLU A 210 11.68 -0.09 -0.64
C GLU A 210 12.71 0.98 -0.27
N LEU A 211 12.22 2.07 0.31
CA LEU A 211 13.05 3.14 0.83
C LEU A 211 13.15 2.98 2.34
N THR A 212 14.37 2.82 2.85
CA THR A 212 14.65 2.89 4.28
C THR A 212 15.16 4.27 4.60
N LEU A 213 14.54 4.95 5.57
CA LEU A 213 14.83 6.34 5.91
C LEU A 213 15.15 6.49 7.40
N THR A 214 16.02 7.44 7.68
CA THR A 214 16.31 7.88 9.05
C THR A 214 16.16 9.40 9.13
N ALA A 215 15.41 9.87 10.13
CA ALA A 215 15.22 11.27 10.45
C ALA A 215 15.95 11.61 11.75
N GLN A 216 17.07 12.33 11.66
CA GLN A 216 17.88 12.74 12.81
C GLN A 216 17.51 14.16 13.24
N PRO A 217 17.13 14.39 14.50
CA PRO A 217 16.85 15.73 14.99
C PRO A 217 18.15 16.55 15.09
N SER A 218 18.07 17.85 14.75
CA SER A 218 19.21 18.75 14.84
C SER A 218 19.68 18.98 16.29
N LYS A 219 18.80 18.84 17.23
CA LYS A 219 19.11 18.77 18.67
C LYS A 219 18.71 17.40 19.21
N ALA A 220 19.60 16.74 19.93
CA ALA A 220 19.33 15.43 20.52
C ALA A 220 17.99 15.43 21.26
N ASN A 221 17.14 14.47 20.96
CA ASN A 221 15.83 14.28 21.56
C ASN A 221 15.57 12.78 21.77
N ASP A 222 15.92 12.31 22.96
CA ASP A 222 15.80 10.90 23.30
C ASP A 222 14.36 10.39 23.42
N ARG A 223 13.37 11.30 23.34
CA ARG A 223 11.96 10.89 23.35
C ARG A 223 11.48 10.36 22.00
N LEU A 224 12.17 10.68 20.90
CA LEU A 224 11.75 10.24 19.58
C LEU A 224 11.83 8.71 19.46
N ALA A 225 10.81 8.13 18.84
CA ALA A 225 10.68 6.70 18.61
C ALA A 225 10.25 6.44 17.17
N GLY A 226 10.91 5.49 16.47
CA GLY A 226 10.58 5.14 15.08
C GLY A 226 11.10 6.12 14.03
N ASN A 227 12.02 7.00 14.40
CA ASN A 227 12.66 7.94 13.49
C ASN A 227 13.86 7.34 12.74
N GLU A 228 14.22 6.10 13.02
CA GLU A 228 15.31 5.38 12.37
C GLU A 228 14.77 4.13 11.65
N ALA A 229 15.36 3.81 10.50
CA ALA A 229 15.01 2.65 9.68
C ALA A 229 13.51 2.57 9.31
N ALA A 230 12.85 3.71 9.10
CA ALA A 230 11.47 3.74 8.64
C ALA A 230 11.39 3.28 7.18
N MET A 231 10.41 2.43 6.86
CA MET A 231 10.26 1.86 5.52
C MET A 231 9.08 2.49 4.77
N LEU A 232 9.32 2.91 3.53
CA LEU A 232 8.32 3.39 2.59
C LEU A 232 8.41 2.62 1.29
N LEU A 233 7.25 2.31 0.71
CA LEU A 233 7.16 1.69 -0.61
C LEU A 233 6.83 2.74 -1.66
N VAL A 234 7.61 2.78 -2.72
CA VAL A 234 7.38 3.59 -3.91
C VAL A 234 7.54 2.72 -5.14
N LYS A 235 7.00 3.18 -6.26
CA LYS A 235 7.19 2.52 -7.55
C LYS A 235 7.74 3.48 -8.57
N VAL A 236 8.66 2.99 -9.37
CA VAL A 236 9.18 3.68 -10.56
C VAL A 236 8.40 3.19 -11.77
N LEU A 237 7.75 4.13 -12.46
CA LEU A 237 6.96 3.83 -13.65
C LEU A 237 7.84 3.91 -14.89
N GLY A 238 7.69 2.92 -15.76
CA GLY A 238 8.21 2.93 -17.12
C GLY A 238 7.09 3.11 -18.13
N SER A 239 7.42 3.50 -19.35
CA SER A 239 6.49 3.53 -20.48
C SER A 239 6.69 2.33 -21.39
N ILE A 240 5.59 1.87 -22.00
CA ILE A 240 5.58 0.76 -22.95
C ILE A 240 5.18 1.21 -24.35
N ASP A 241 5.52 0.37 -25.32
CA ASP A 241 5.08 0.50 -26.69
C ASP A 241 4.69 -0.88 -27.24
N VAL A 242 3.52 -0.98 -27.87
CA VAL A 242 3.10 -2.18 -28.59
C VAL A 242 3.50 -2.08 -30.07
N GLY A 243 3.62 -0.87 -30.59
CA GLY A 243 4.01 -0.57 -31.95
C GLY A 243 2.97 -1.05 -32.97
N LYS A 244 2.98 -2.34 -33.26
CA LYS A 244 2.02 -2.99 -34.17
C LYS A 244 1.58 -4.34 -33.66
N VAL A 245 0.43 -4.78 -34.10
CA VAL A 245 -0.09 -6.15 -33.96
C VAL A 245 -0.31 -6.76 -35.31
N ASP A 246 -0.18 -8.08 -35.41
CA ASP A 246 -0.54 -8.85 -36.59
C ASP A 246 -1.83 -9.62 -36.30
N ILE A 247 -2.89 -9.35 -37.05
CA ILE A 247 -4.22 -9.94 -36.85
C ILE A 247 -4.73 -10.58 -38.16
N GLY A 248 -5.48 -11.65 -38.04
CA GLY A 248 -6.09 -12.32 -39.17
C GLY A 248 -6.97 -13.48 -38.78
N VAL A 249 -7.50 -14.14 -39.80
CA VAL A 249 -8.33 -15.34 -39.69
C VAL A 249 -7.62 -16.51 -40.43
N ALA A 250 -7.64 -17.68 -39.85
CA ALA A 250 -7.10 -18.90 -40.43
C ALA A 250 -8.10 -20.03 -40.29
N ASP A 251 -7.96 -21.06 -41.14
CA ASP A 251 -8.73 -22.31 -41.02
C ASP A 251 -8.39 -23.03 -39.70
N ALA A 252 -9.42 -23.53 -39.02
CA ALA A 252 -9.24 -24.25 -37.74
C ALA A 252 -8.40 -25.51 -37.86
N ASP A 253 -8.46 -26.18 -39.03
CA ASP A 253 -7.69 -27.40 -39.34
C ASP A 253 -6.24 -27.14 -39.76
N GLN A 254 -5.82 -25.87 -39.82
CA GLN A 254 -4.49 -25.41 -40.19
C GLN A 254 -4.08 -25.86 -41.64
N SER A 255 -5.05 -26.10 -42.50
CA SER A 255 -4.82 -26.51 -43.90
C SER A 255 -4.08 -25.46 -44.72
N THR A 256 -4.21 -24.17 -44.35
CA THR A 256 -3.54 -23.04 -44.98
C THR A 256 -2.77 -22.18 -43.96
N ALA A 257 -1.68 -21.57 -44.43
CA ALA A 257 -0.96 -20.58 -43.59
C ALA A 257 -1.84 -19.35 -43.31
N PRO A 258 -1.87 -18.84 -42.05
CA PRO A 258 -2.69 -17.71 -41.70
C PRO A 258 -2.27 -16.45 -42.46
N LYS A 259 -3.24 -15.76 -43.08
CA LYS A 259 -3.01 -14.46 -43.69
C LYS A 259 -3.19 -13.38 -42.62
N LEU A 260 -2.09 -12.86 -42.09
CA LEU A 260 -2.08 -11.83 -41.08
C LEU A 260 -1.88 -10.45 -41.71
N THR A 261 -2.58 -9.47 -41.19
CA THR A 261 -2.45 -8.05 -41.54
C THR A 261 -1.88 -7.30 -40.34
N SER A 262 -0.83 -6.50 -40.59
CA SER A 262 -0.23 -5.66 -39.54
C SER A 262 -1.04 -4.39 -39.35
N VAL A 263 -1.40 -4.08 -38.11
CA VAL A 263 -2.09 -2.85 -37.71
C VAL A 263 -1.20 -2.10 -36.72
N ALA A 264 -0.86 -0.87 -37.05
CA ALA A 264 -0.03 -0.02 -36.20
C ALA A 264 -0.89 0.74 -35.20
N HIS A 265 -0.46 0.79 -33.93
CA HIS A 265 -1.11 1.61 -32.91
C HIS A 265 -1.00 3.10 -33.27
N PRO A 266 -2.05 3.91 -33.12
CA PRO A 266 -3.38 3.60 -32.57
C PRO A 266 -4.44 3.26 -33.64
N ASN A 267 -4.05 2.93 -34.85
CA ASN A 267 -4.98 2.70 -35.96
C ASN A 267 -5.83 1.43 -35.73
N LYS A 268 -6.94 1.35 -36.45
CA LYS A 268 -7.83 0.19 -36.51
C LYS A 268 -7.75 -0.43 -37.92
N LEU A 269 -7.97 -1.75 -37.99
CA LEU A 269 -8.09 -2.42 -39.26
C LEU A 269 -9.31 -1.86 -40.04
N GLU A 270 -9.08 -1.41 -41.26
CA GLU A 270 -10.12 -0.72 -42.07
C GLU A 270 -11.29 -1.64 -42.44
N LYS A 271 -10.97 -2.88 -42.85
CA LYS A 271 -11.96 -3.87 -43.23
C LYS A 271 -12.24 -4.82 -42.08
N PRO A 272 -13.52 -5.04 -41.73
CA PRO A 272 -13.88 -6.07 -40.77
C PRO A 272 -13.39 -7.44 -41.20
N LEU A 273 -13.00 -8.26 -40.25
CA LEU A 273 -12.73 -9.69 -40.46
C LEU A 273 -14.04 -10.46 -40.36
N THR A 274 -14.12 -11.60 -41.03
CA THR A 274 -15.26 -12.53 -40.93
C THR A 274 -14.72 -13.89 -40.48
N ALA A 275 -15.32 -14.48 -39.48
CA ALA A 275 -14.94 -15.80 -38.97
C ALA A 275 -16.18 -16.58 -38.53
N ASP A 276 -16.29 -17.81 -39.00
CA ASP A 276 -17.31 -18.80 -38.59
C ASP A 276 -16.70 -19.99 -37.83
N HIS A 277 -17.50 -21.03 -37.62
CA HIS A 277 -17.12 -22.19 -36.87
C HIS A 277 -15.96 -23.05 -37.51
N HIS A 278 -15.54 -22.75 -38.73
CA HIS A 278 -14.39 -23.38 -39.39
C HIS A 278 -13.11 -22.55 -39.20
N HIS A 279 -13.18 -21.41 -38.53
CA HIS A 279 -12.08 -20.45 -38.46
C HIS A 279 -11.53 -20.26 -37.04
N LYS A 280 -10.29 -19.79 -37.01
CA LYS A 280 -9.61 -19.23 -35.82
C LYS A 280 -9.26 -17.76 -36.06
N VAL A 281 -9.55 -16.90 -35.07
CA VAL A 281 -9.04 -15.53 -35.04
C VAL A 281 -7.68 -15.55 -34.37
N ILE A 282 -6.70 -14.96 -35.04
CA ILE A 282 -5.29 -14.97 -34.59
C ILE A 282 -4.85 -13.54 -34.34
N LEU A 283 -4.20 -13.31 -33.19
CA LEU A 283 -3.54 -12.06 -32.85
C LEU A 283 -2.12 -12.34 -32.36
N ARG A 284 -1.16 -11.59 -32.88
CA ARG A 284 0.27 -11.67 -32.51
C ARG A 284 0.75 -10.26 -32.19
N PHE A 285 1.44 -10.08 -31.06
CA PHE A 285 2.02 -8.79 -30.68
C PHE A 285 3.19 -8.98 -29.70
N ALA A 286 3.92 -7.91 -29.47
CA ALA A 286 4.91 -7.82 -28.39
C ALA A 286 4.77 -6.47 -27.69
N VAL A 287 4.94 -6.50 -26.38
CA VAL A 287 5.03 -5.28 -25.58
C VAL A 287 6.51 -4.95 -25.37
N LYS A 288 6.92 -3.75 -25.70
CA LYS A 288 8.30 -3.29 -25.54
C LYS A 288 8.39 -2.22 -24.47
N ASP A 289 9.43 -2.29 -23.68
CA ASP A 289 9.85 -1.19 -22.85
C ASP A 289 10.36 -0.06 -23.75
N ARG A 290 9.82 1.15 -23.58
CA ARG A 290 10.15 2.27 -24.50
C ARG A 290 11.58 2.76 -24.32
N ALA A 291 12.13 2.68 -23.10
CA ALA A 291 13.46 3.14 -22.82
C ALA A 291 14.55 2.22 -23.40
N SER A 292 14.37 0.91 -23.28
CA SER A 292 15.36 -0.09 -23.71
C SER A 292 15.06 -0.69 -25.07
N GLY A 293 13.81 -0.62 -25.56
CA GLY A 293 13.35 -1.33 -26.76
C GLY A 293 13.18 -2.85 -26.57
N ALA A 294 13.50 -3.36 -25.39
CA ALA A 294 13.41 -4.80 -25.09
C ALA A 294 11.95 -5.24 -24.97
N LYS A 295 11.66 -6.47 -25.44
CA LYS A 295 10.35 -7.09 -25.20
C LYS A 295 10.20 -7.42 -23.73
N VAL A 296 9.04 -7.10 -23.17
CA VAL A 296 8.76 -7.29 -21.75
C VAL A 296 7.45 -8.05 -21.55
N LYS A 297 7.42 -8.86 -20.51
CA LYS A 297 6.19 -9.40 -19.98
C LYS A 297 5.53 -8.33 -19.11
N VAL A 298 4.22 -8.09 -19.32
CA VAL A 298 3.38 -7.20 -18.48
C VAL A 298 2.47 -8.03 -17.60
N HIS A 299 2.00 -7.43 -16.50
CA HIS A 299 1.13 -8.13 -15.56
C HIS A 299 -0.23 -8.48 -16.18
N GLN A 300 -0.79 -7.61 -17.01
CA GLN A 300 -2.10 -7.77 -17.63
C GLN A 300 -2.03 -7.51 -19.14
N ALA A 301 -2.39 -8.52 -19.94
CA ALA A 301 -2.61 -8.39 -21.36
C ALA A 301 -3.89 -9.16 -21.70
N PHE A 302 -4.95 -8.43 -22.09
CA PHE A 302 -6.26 -9.00 -22.35
C PHE A 302 -6.69 -8.71 -23.77
N VAL A 303 -7.34 -9.69 -24.39
CA VAL A 303 -8.08 -9.53 -25.64
C VAL A 303 -9.57 -9.52 -25.30
N LYS A 304 -10.22 -8.39 -25.56
CA LYS A 304 -11.64 -8.20 -25.33
C LYS A 304 -12.41 -8.22 -26.64
N LEU A 305 -13.47 -9.04 -26.69
CA LEU A 305 -14.47 -9.05 -27.75
C LEU A 305 -15.79 -8.57 -27.19
N ALA A 306 -16.39 -7.55 -27.78
CA ALA A 306 -17.65 -6.97 -27.34
C ALA A 306 -18.64 -6.81 -28.49
N LEU A 307 -19.90 -7.25 -28.28
CA LEU A 307 -21.03 -7.09 -29.17
C LEU A 307 -21.91 -5.95 -28.65
N GLY A 308 -21.54 -4.71 -28.97
CA GLY A 308 -22.17 -3.52 -28.41
C GLY A 308 -22.17 -3.59 -26.87
N ASP A 309 -23.35 -3.33 -26.26
CA ASP A 309 -23.57 -3.46 -24.82
C ASP A 309 -24.16 -4.82 -24.42
N ASP A 310 -24.40 -5.74 -25.39
CA ASP A 310 -25.12 -6.98 -25.14
C ASP A 310 -24.26 -8.13 -24.64
N ALA A 311 -23.00 -8.15 -25.00
CA ALA A 311 -22.05 -9.21 -24.59
C ALA A 311 -20.62 -8.72 -24.60
N GLU A 312 -19.86 -9.13 -23.60
CA GLU A 312 -18.43 -8.87 -23.49
C GLU A 312 -17.72 -10.13 -23.03
N ILE A 313 -16.69 -10.54 -23.76
CA ILE A 313 -15.86 -11.70 -23.42
C ILE A 313 -14.41 -11.26 -23.40
N ILE A 314 -13.68 -11.63 -22.35
CA ILE A 314 -12.28 -11.22 -22.13
C ILE A 314 -11.42 -12.46 -22.00
N TYR A 315 -10.35 -12.52 -22.78
CA TYR A 315 -9.35 -13.56 -22.75
C TYR A 315 -8.01 -13.02 -22.31
N VAL A 316 -7.27 -13.82 -21.55
CA VAL A 316 -5.88 -13.52 -21.18
C VAL A 316 -4.98 -13.87 -22.37
N ALA A 317 -4.12 -12.95 -22.77
CA ALA A 317 -3.05 -13.22 -23.72
C ALA A 317 -1.77 -13.52 -22.92
N GLU A 318 -1.12 -14.63 -23.23
CA GLU A 318 0.10 -15.05 -22.56
C GLU A 318 1.31 -14.91 -23.48
N PRO A 319 2.47 -14.46 -22.96
CA PRO A 319 3.70 -14.40 -23.73
C PRO A 319 4.41 -15.74 -23.76
N ASP A 320 5.14 -16.00 -24.84
CA ASP A 320 6.12 -17.09 -24.91
C ASP A 320 7.42 -16.74 -24.15
N SER A 321 8.40 -17.65 -24.17
CA SER A 321 9.70 -17.46 -23.52
C SER A 321 10.51 -16.26 -24.07
N SER A 322 10.14 -15.76 -25.25
CA SER A 322 10.75 -14.60 -25.91
C SER A 322 9.91 -13.32 -25.75
N ASN A 323 8.91 -13.34 -24.87
CA ASN A 323 7.96 -12.24 -24.64
C ASN A 323 7.16 -11.84 -25.89
N ASN A 324 6.88 -12.77 -26.79
CA ASN A 324 5.90 -12.58 -27.86
C ASN A 324 4.55 -13.09 -27.39
N TYR A 325 3.52 -12.25 -27.48
CA TYR A 325 2.16 -12.60 -27.12
C TYR A 325 1.44 -13.23 -28.30
N LYS A 326 0.69 -14.27 -28.00
CA LYS A 326 -0.07 -15.06 -28.97
C LYS A 326 -1.48 -15.30 -28.44
N PHE A 327 -2.47 -14.94 -29.24
CA PHE A 327 -3.87 -15.23 -28.97
C PHE A 327 -4.49 -15.93 -30.18
N ASP A 328 -5.11 -17.07 -29.94
CA ASP A 328 -5.80 -17.88 -30.93
C ASP A 328 -7.21 -18.20 -30.42
N LEU A 329 -8.24 -17.65 -31.06
CA LEU A 329 -9.63 -17.92 -30.76
C LEU A 329 -10.22 -18.91 -31.78
N ASP A 330 -10.42 -20.15 -31.38
CA ASP A 330 -11.17 -21.13 -32.15
C ASP A 330 -12.67 -20.89 -31.96
N VAL A 331 -13.32 -20.40 -33.03
CA VAL A 331 -14.72 -19.95 -32.99
C VAL A 331 -15.66 -21.09 -32.62
N SER A 332 -15.45 -22.29 -33.13
CA SER A 332 -16.27 -23.46 -32.83
C SER A 332 -16.19 -23.85 -31.36
N SER A 333 -14.97 -23.99 -30.85
CA SER A 333 -14.75 -24.47 -29.48
C SER A 333 -15.27 -23.47 -28.42
N LYS A 334 -15.35 -22.20 -28.78
CA LYS A 334 -15.71 -21.08 -27.88
C LYS A 334 -17.16 -20.61 -28.00
N ALA A 335 -17.95 -21.18 -28.90
CA ALA A 335 -19.33 -20.75 -29.15
C ALA A 335 -20.21 -20.62 -27.88
N LYS A 336 -20.02 -21.50 -26.89
CA LYS A 336 -20.75 -21.45 -25.61
C LYS A 336 -20.43 -20.22 -24.78
N GLU A 337 -19.19 -19.73 -24.83
CA GLU A 337 -18.74 -18.53 -24.09
C GLU A 337 -19.38 -17.26 -24.66
N PHE A 338 -19.72 -17.27 -25.96
CA PHE A 338 -20.43 -16.22 -26.65
C PHE A 338 -21.97 -16.35 -26.55
N GLY A 339 -22.46 -17.39 -25.89
CA GLY A 339 -23.89 -17.70 -25.82
C GLY A 339 -24.52 -17.97 -27.19
N GLY A 340 -23.72 -18.35 -28.19
CA GLY A 340 -24.12 -18.56 -29.58
C GLY A 340 -24.55 -17.28 -30.31
N LYS A 341 -24.30 -16.09 -29.76
CA LYS A 341 -24.70 -14.80 -30.36
C LYS A 341 -23.78 -14.44 -31.53
N SER A 342 -24.28 -14.60 -32.74
CA SER A 342 -23.61 -14.12 -33.95
C SER A 342 -23.71 -12.61 -34.08
N GLY A 343 -22.71 -11.96 -34.68
CA GLY A 343 -22.74 -10.53 -34.92
C GLY A 343 -21.38 -9.88 -35.03
N LYS A 344 -21.36 -8.57 -35.12
CA LYS A 344 -20.16 -7.75 -35.30
C LYS A 344 -19.57 -7.39 -33.95
N TYR A 345 -18.51 -8.09 -33.60
CA TYR A 345 -17.75 -7.87 -32.37
C TYR A 345 -16.61 -6.87 -32.57
N SER A 346 -16.42 -5.96 -31.62
CA SER A 346 -15.19 -5.18 -31.54
C SER A 346 -14.10 -5.99 -30.82
N LEU A 347 -12.92 -6.09 -31.41
CA LEU A 347 -11.75 -6.68 -30.77
C LEU A 347 -10.81 -5.59 -30.28
N SER A 348 -10.55 -5.59 -28.99
CA SER A 348 -9.65 -4.65 -28.34
C SER A 348 -8.54 -5.36 -27.57
N LEU A 349 -7.35 -4.77 -27.58
CA LEU A 349 -6.21 -5.16 -26.77
C LEU A 349 -6.10 -4.24 -25.57
N ILE A 350 -6.10 -4.81 -24.37
CA ILE A 350 -5.93 -4.09 -23.10
C ILE A 350 -4.61 -4.52 -22.49
N VAL A 351 -3.71 -3.57 -22.25
CA VAL A 351 -2.40 -3.83 -21.62
C VAL A 351 -2.23 -2.90 -20.42
N GLY A 352 -1.91 -3.49 -19.29
CA GLY A 352 -1.69 -2.77 -18.04
C GLY A 352 -0.69 -3.47 -17.12
N ASP A 353 -0.04 -2.66 -16.29
CA ASP A 353 0.86 -3.11 -15.24
C ASP A 353 0.95 -2.04 -14.15
N ALA A 354 1.18 -2.45 -12.91
CA ALA A 354 1.31 -1.53 -11.78
C ALA A 354 2.50 -0.57 -11.92
N VAL A 355 3.50 -0.93 -12.73
CA VAL A 355 4.71 -0.14 -12.99
C VAL A 355 4.77 0.45 -14.40
N VAL A 356 3.63 0.54 -15.09
CA VAL A 356 3.49 1.15 -16.41
C VAL A 356 2.73 2.46 -16.31
N SER A 357 3.30 3.53 -16.86
CA SER A 357 2.74 4.88 -16.85
C SER A 357 1.68 5.12 -17.92
N ASN A 358 1.68 4.33 -19.00
CA ASN A 358 0.82 4.47 -20.16
C ASN A 358 0.09 3.16 -20.52
N PRO A 359 -0.82 2.66 -19.67
CA PRO A 359 -1.65 1.51 -20.00
C PRO A 359 -2.49 1.83 -21.25
N LEU A 360 -2.86 0.82 -22.01
CA LEU A 360 -3.64 1.01 -23.24
C LEU A 360 -4.89 0.15 -23.26
N ASN A 361 -5.91 0.70 -23.94
CA ASN A 361 -7.09 -0.01 -24.38
C ASN A 361 -7.31 0.36 -25.86
N TRP A 362 -6.92 -0.55 -26.76
CA TRP A 362 -6.83 -0.28 -28.18
C TRP A 362 -7.79 -1.14 -28.96
N HIS A 363 -8.78 -0.52 -29.62
CA HIS A 363 -9.67 -1.15 -30.56
C HIS A 363 -8.93 -1.43 -31.87
N ILE A 364 -8.60 -2.72 -32.13
CA ILE A 364 -7.77 -3.16 -33.25
C ILE A 364 -8.59 -3.45 -34.50
N ALA A 365 -9.71 -4.16 -34.34
CA ALA A 365 -10.52 -4.60 -35.48
C ALA A 365 -11.98 -4.83 -35.07
N ASP A 366 -12.86 -4.81 -36.10
CA ASP A 366 -14.18 -5.41 -35.99
C ASP A 366 -14.14 -6.81 -36.61
N ILE A 367 -14.86 -7.74 -36.02
CA ILE A 367 -14.93 -9.14 -36.46
C ILE A 367 -16.40 -9.54 -36.50
N ASP A 368 -16.86 -9.97 -37.65
CA ASP A 368 -18.17 -10.60 -37.83
C ASP A 368 -18.04 -12.08 -37.46
N LEU A 369 -18.49 -12.44 -36.29
CA LEU A 369 -18.48 -13.82 -35.78
C LEU A 369 -19.80 -14.50 -36.08
N GLN A 370 -19.75 -15.69 -36.69
CA GLN A 370 -20.90 -16.51 -37.04
C GLN A 370 -20.85 -17.86 -36.35
N PHE A 371 -21.82 -18.10 -35.46
CA PHE A 371 -21.94 -19.37 -34.74
C PHE A 371 -23.01 -20.27 -35.37
N PRO A 372 -22.84 -21.61 -35.35
CA PRO A 372 -23.84 -22.53 -35.87
C PRO A 372 -25.16 -22.45 -35.08
N GLY A 373 -26.29 -22.37 -35.78
CA GLY A 373 -27.61 -22.43 -35.18
C GLY A 373 -28.23 -21.11 -34.74
N THR A 374 -27.74 -19.96 -35.24
CA THR A 374 -28.37 -18.65 -35.09
C THR A 374 -29.07 -18.19 -36.34
#